data_d01ed45bd4b1e8a173f5b57367f8dc29
#
_entry.id   d01ed45bd4b1e8a173f5b57367f8dc29
#
_cell.length_a   1.000
_cell.length_b   1.000
_cell.length_c   1.000
_cell.angle_alpha   90.00
_cell.angle_beta   90.00
_cell.angle_gamma   90.00
#
_symmetry.space_group_name_H-M   'P 1'
#
loop_
_entity.id
_entity.type
_entity.pdbx_description
1 polymer ?
#
loop_
_entity_poly.entity_id
_entity_poly.type
_entity_poly.pdbx_seq_one_letter_code
_entity_poly.pdbx_strand_id
1 'polypeptide(L)'
;FTAFSGSHQDAIKKGLSALRNSNDPEWEVPYLPIDPSDLGRTYEAVVRINSQSGKGGVAFLLEKDHGVSLPRRLQISMSQKIQKIADETGKEISTSEIWDIFHTNFVMPKSGYSFKNYSLKTSDAKELSDHIKAEIEIEGKSHEISGSGNGPIDAFVNALNHKLSIDIKVSDYHQSAISSG
;
A
#
# COMPACT_ATOMS: atom_id res chain seq x y z
N PHE A 1 -21.13 -12.59 -11.54
CA PHE A 1 -20.83 -11.76 -10.36
C PHE A 1 -19.67 -10.83 -10.68
N THR A 2 -19.97 -9.56 -10.96
CA THR A 2 -18.94 -8.58 -11.34
C THR A 2 -19.37 -7.21 -10.82
N ALA A 3 -18.48 -6.50 -10.15
CA ALA A 3 -18.66 -5.14 -9.68
C ALA A 3 -17.55 -4.24 -10.22
N PHE A 4 -17.92 -3.21 -10.98
CA PHE A 4 -16.98 -2.21 -11.50
C PHE A 4 -17.09 -0.87 -10.76
N SER A 5 -18.27 -0.56 -10.22
CA SER A 5 -18.46 0.67 -9.44
C SER A 5 -17.66 0.64 -8.15
N GLY A 6 -16.91 1.71 -7.88
CA GLY A 6 -16.09 1.82 -6.67
C GLY A 6 -16.90 1.73 -5.37
N SER A 7 -18.14 2.25 -5.35
CA SER A 7 -19.04 2.13 -4.19
C SER A 7 -19.50 0.69 -3.96
N HIS A 8 -19.82 -0.04 -5.02
CA HIS A 8 -20.19 -1.45 -4.93
C HIS A 8 -19.01 -2.31 -4.48
N GLN A 9 -17.80 -2.07 -5.02
CA GLN A 9 -16.59 -2.77 -4.63
C GLN A 9 -16.24 -2.52 -3.15
N ASP A 10 -16.37 -1.29 -2.68
CA ASP A 10 -16.13 -0.94 -1.27
C ASP A 10 -17.16 -1.62 -0.34
N ALA A 11 -18.44 -1.66 -0.74
CA ALA A 11 -19.48 -2.34 0.01
C ALA A 11 -19.25 -3.86 0.06
N ILE A 12 -18.89 -4.49 -1.05
CA ILE A 12 -18.54 -5.92 -1.12
C ILE A 12 -17.31 -6.20 -0.23
N LYS A 13 -16.26 -5.37 -0.32
CA LYS A 13 -15.07 -5.49 0.54
C LYS A 13 -15.46 -5.49 2.03
N LYS A 14 -16.26 -4.52 2.44
CA LYS A 14 -16.71 -4.40 3.85
C LYS A 14 -17.56 -5.59 4.27
N GLY A 15 -18.49 -6.03 3.42
CA GLY A 15 -19.32 -7.20 3.67
C GLY A 15 -18.51 -8.48 3.83
N LEU A 16 -17.56 -8.74 2.94
CA LEU A 16 -16.64 -9.88 3.03
C LEU A 16 -15.77 -9.84 4.29
N SER A 17 -15.31 -8.64 4.70
CA SER A 17 -14.53 -8.48 5.93
C SER A 17 -15.40 -8.72 7.18
N ALA A 18 -16.64 -8.22 7.18
CA ALA A 18 -17.57 -8.45 8.26
C ALA A 18 -17.91 -9.94 8.41
N LEU A 19 -18.20 -10.62 7.30
CA LEU A 19 -18.51 -12.05 7.29
C LEU A 19 -17.36 -12.90 7.84
N ARG A 20 -16.10 -12.58 7.51
CA ARG A 20 -14.93 -13.30 8.05
C ARG A 20 -14.77 -13.13 9.56
N ASN A 21 -15.19 -12.01 10.11
CA ASN A 21 -15.07 -11.68 11.53
C ASN A 21 -16.33 -12.04 12.33
N SER A 22 -17.42 -12.43 11.65
CA SER A 22 -18.66 -12.85 12.28
C SER A 22 -18.65 -14.38 12.50
N ASN A 23 -19.31 -14.83 13.57
CA ASN A 23 -19.64 -16.24 13.77
C ASN A 23 -20.99 -16.61 13.13
N ASP A 24 -21.55 -15.71 12.33
CA ASP A 24 -22.86 -15.91 11.70
C ASP A 24 -22.66 -16.66 10.37
N PRO A 25 -23.31 -17.81 10.15
CA PRO A 25 -23.23 -18.55 8.90
C PRO A 25 -24.07 -17.95 7.77
N GLU A 26 -24.89 -16.92 8.05
CA GLU A 26 -25.75 -16.33 7.02
C GLU A 26 -24.95 -15.46 6.07
N TRP A 27 -25.24 -15.62 4.77
CA TRP A 27 -24.61 -14.83 3.72
C TRP A 27 -25.28 -13.45 3.58
N GLU A 28 -24.60 -12.38 4.01
CA GLU A 28 -25.11 -11.00 4.00
C GLU A 28 -24.20 -10.02 3.26
N VAL A 29 -23.50 -10.47 2.21
CA VAL A 29 -22.61 -9.58 1.47
C VAL A 29 -23.41 -8.71 0.50
N PRO A 30 -23.33 -7.36 0.61
CA PRO A 30 -24.03 -6.45 -0.28
C PRO A 30 -23.73 -6.73 -1.77
N TYR A 31 -24.74 -6.61 -2.62
CA TYR A 31 -24.65 -6.83 -4.08
C TYR A 31 -24.32 -8.26 -4.52
N LEU A 32 -24.13 -9.19 -3.59
CA LEU A 32 -23.93 -10.60 -3.87
C LEU A 32 -25.07 -11.42 -3.26
N PRO A 33 -26.09 -11.78 -4.01
CA PRO A 33 -27.26 -12.49 -3.49
C PRO A 33 -26.96 -13.91 -3.01
N ILE A 34 -25.82 -14.48 -3.43
CA ILE A 34 -25.33 -15.80 -3.00
C ILE A 34 -23.81 -15.78 -2.93
N ASP A 35 -23.22 -16.70 -2.14
CA ASP A 35 -21.78 -16.90 -2.11
C ASP A 35 -21.28 -17.40 -3.48
N PRO A 36 -20.35 -16.72 -4.15
CA PRO A 36 -19.77 -17.21 -5.40
C PRO A 36 -19.13 -18.59 -5.27
N SER A 37 -18.63 -18.98 -4.10
CA SER A 37 -18.03 -20.29 -3.86
C SER A 37 -19.02 -21.44 -4.01
N ASP A 38 -20.30 -21.22 -3.70
CA ASP A 38 -21.38 -22.19 -3.90
C ASP A 38 -21.60 -22.55 -5.38
N LEU A 39 -21.13 -21.68 -6.27
CA LEU A 39 -21.17 -21.86 -7.73
C LEU A 39 -19.80 -22.25 -8.32
N GLY A 40 -18.83 -22.65 -7.48
CA GLY A 40 -17.48 -22.99 -7.91
C GLY A 40 -16.71 -21.79 -8.48
N ARG A 41 -17.04 -20.55 -8.06
CA ARG A 41 -16.38 -19.33 -8.48
C ARG A 41 -15.59 -18.72 -7.34
N THR A 42 -14.57 -17.92 -7.67
CA THR A 42 -13.76 -17.21 -6.70
C THR A 42 -14.20 -15.74 -6.53
N TYR A 43 -13.80 -15.12 -5.45
CA TYR A 43 -14.09 -13.70 -5.19
C TYR A 43 -13.37 -12.76 -6.18
N GLU A 44 -12.28 -13.18 -6.82
CA GLU A 44 -11.61 -12.42 -7.89
C GLU A 44 -12.54 -12.20 -9.09
N ALA A 45 -13.40 -13.15 -9.37
CA ALA A 45 -14.41 -13.02 -10.44
C ALA A 45 -15.47 -11.95 -10.13
N VAL A 46 -15.56 -11.50 -8.85
CA VAL A 46 -16.52 -10.51 -8.38
C VAL A 46 -15.96 -9.09 -8.45
N VAL A 47 -14.69 -8.93 -8.11
CA VAL A 47 -14.02 -7.62 -8.10
C VAL A 47 -13.05 -7.55 -9.28
N ARG A 48 -13.46 -6.82 -10.32
CA ARG A 48 -12.63 -6.56 -11.50
C ARG A 48 -12.18 -5.11 -11.53
N ILE A 49 -10.97 -4.88 -12.00
CA ILE A 49 -10.37 -3.56 -12.05
C ILE A 49 -10.29 -3.06 -13.49
N ASN A 50 -10.95 -1.94 -13.74
CA ASN A 50 -10.89 -1.20 -15.00
C ASN A 50 -10.87 0.31 -14.69
N SER A 51 -10.98 1.15 -15.71
CA SER A 51 -11.00 2.62 -15.59
C SER A 51 -12.10 3.18 -14.68
N GLN A 52 -13.17 2.43 -14.47
CA GLN A 52 -14.30 2.81 -13.59
C GLN A 52 -14.16 2.28 -12.16
N SER A 53 -13.13 1.49 -11.90
CA SER A 53 -12.92 0.86 -10.60
C SER A 53 -12.38 1.85 -9.58
N GLY A 54 -13.05 1.93 -8.44
CA GLY A 54 -12.65 2.82 -7.36
C GLY A 54 -11.48 2.27 -6.53
N LYS A 55 -10.93 3.14 -5.68
CA LYS A 55 -9.83 2.83 -4.75
C LYS A 55 -10.09 1.61 -3.84
N GLY A 56 -11.34 1.33 -3.51
CA GLY A 56 -11.72 0.19 -2.65
C GLY A 56 -11.42 -1.16 -3.27
N GLY A 57 -11.63 -1.32 -4.58
CA GLY A 57 -11.34 -2.57 -5.29
C GLY A 57 -9.84 -2.89 -5.33
N VAL A 58 -9.03 -1.90 -5.67
CA VAL A 58 -7.55 -2.04 -5.70
C VAL A 58 -7.00 -2.38 -4.31
N ALA A 59 -7.43 -1.64 -3.29
CA ALA A 59 -6.99 -1.86 -1.91
C ALA A 59 -7.42 -3.25 -1.39
N PHE A 60 -8.64 -3.69 -1.74
CA PHE A 60 -9.12 -5.03 -1.38
C PHE A 60 -8.25 -6.14 -1.98
N LEU A 61 -7.90 -6.05 -3.27
CA LEU A 61 -7.08 -7.07 -3.92
C LEU A 61 -5.67 -7.14 -3.34
N LEU A 62 -5.03 -5.99 -3.09
CA LEU A 62 -3.70 -5.96 -2.46
C LEU A 62 -3.72 -6.53 -1.04
N GLU A 63 -4.74 -6.22 -0.26
CA GLU A 63 -4.88 -6.74 1.10
C GLU A 63 -5.16 -8.25 1.10
N LYS A 64 -6.06 -8.72 0.22
CA LYS A 64 -6.46 -10.12 0.15
C LYS A 64 -5.33 -11.02 -0.34
N ASP A 65 -4.66 -10.66 -1.43
CA ASP A 65 -3.74 -11.55 -2.13
C ASP A 65 -2.30 -11.40 -1.66
N HIS A 66 -1.95 -10.22 -1.09
CA HIS A 66 -0.57 -9.91 -0.66
C HIS A 66 -0.47 -9.46 0.80
N GLY A 67 -1.57 -9.38 1.55
CA GLY A 67 -1.58 -8.96 2.95
C GLY A 67 -1.22 -7.47 3.15
N VAL A 68 -1.24 -6.67 2.07
CA VAL A 68 -0.82 -5.26 2.13
C VAL A 68 -2.01 -4.35 2.36
N SER A 69 -2.14 -3.82 3.57
CA SER A 69 -3.13 -2.81 3.91
C SER A 69 -2.57 -1.41 3.65
N LEU A 70 -3.13 -0.72 2.67
CA LEU A 70 -2.65 0.59 2.25
C LEU A 70 -3.29 1.73 3.08
N PRO A 71 -2.51 2.73 3.55
CA PRO A 71 -3.05 3.99 4.05
C PRO A 71 -3.93 4.68 3.02
N ARG A 72 -4.95 5.41 3.47
CA ARG A 72 -5.97 6.00 2.58
C ARG A 72 -5.39 6.85 1.45
N ARG A 73 -4.36 7.64 1.71
CA ARG A 73 -3.71 8.48 0.69
C ARG A 73 -3.01 7.63 -0.37
N LEU A 74 -2.36 6.55 0.04
CA LEU A 74 -1.72 5.62 -0.88
C LEU A 74 -2.75 4.85 -1.71
N GLN A 75 -3.91 4.47 -1.12
CA GLN A 75 -5.03 3.90 -1.87
C GLN A 75 -5.49 4.83 -3.01
N ILE A 76 -5.58 6.14 -2.74
CA ILE A 76 -5.96 7.13 -3.76
C ILE A 76 -4.91 7.19 -4.87
N SER A 77 -3.63 7.35 -4.52
CA SER A 77 -2.53 7.43 -5.49
C SER A 77 -2.43 6.17 -6.34
N MET A 78 -2.57 5.00 -5.72
CA MET A 78 -2.55 3.71 -6.43
C MET A 78 -3.73 3.57 -7.39
N SER A 79 -4.92 3.94 -6.95
CA SER A 79 -6.13 3.90 -7.78
C SER A 79 -6.01 4.84 -8.99
N GLN A 80 -5.51 6.05 -8.81
CA GLN A 80 -5.28 6.99 -9.91
C GLN A 80 -4.27 6.43 -10.93
N LYS A 81 -3.21 5.78 -10.45
CA LYS A 81 -2.20 5.17 -11.32
C LYS A 81 -2.80 4.04 -12.15
N ILE A 82 -3.58 3.15 -11.52
CA ILE A 82 -4.25 2.04 -12.18
C ILE A 82 -5.29 2.55 -13.18
N GLN A 83 -6.10 3.54 -12.79
CA GLN A 83 -7.08 4.15 -13.67
C GLN A 83 -6.43 4.70 -14.93
N LYS A 84 -5.31 5.42 -14.80
CA LYS A 84 -4.56 5.94 -15.93
C LYS A 84 -4.11 4.83 -16.89
N ILE A 85 -3.56 3.72 -16.36
CA ILE A 85 -3.12 2.58 -17.17
C ILE A 85 -4.33 1.91 -17.85
N ALA A 86 -5.44 1.73 -17.13
CA ALA A 86 -6.66 1.14 -17.69
C ALA A 86 -7.26 2.01 -18.80
N ASP A 87 -7.26 3.34 -18.63
CA ASP A 87 -7.73 4.28 -19.66
C ASP A 87 -6.84 4.25 -20.92
N GLU A 88 -5.52 4.20 -20.74
CA GLU A 88 -4.55 4.14 -21.84
C GLU A 88 -4.61 2.82 -22.61
N THR A 89 -4.88 1.71 -21.92
CA THR A 89 -4.89 0.36 -22.53
C THR A 89 -6.27 -0.08 -22.98
N GLY A 90 -7.33 0.48 -22.41
CA GLY A 90 -8.73 0.05 -22.62
C GLY A 90 -9.05 -1.35 -22.07
N LYS A 91 -8.17 -1.91 -21.22
CA LYS A 91 -8.27 -3.29 -20.70
C LYS A 91 -8.57 -3.32 -19.21
N GLU A 92 -9.12 -4.43 -18.75
CA GLU A 92 -9.14 -4.79 -17.33
C GLU A 92 -7.71 -5.09 -16.87
N ILE A 93 -7.37 -4.65 -15.66
CA ILE A 93 -6.08 -4.89 -15.05
C ILE A 93 -6.21 -6.12 -14.14
N SER A 94 -5.38 -7.11 -14.35
CA SER A 94 -5.32 -8.32 -13.53
C SER A 94 -4.71 -8.04 -12.15
N THR A 95 -4.93 -8.95 -11.20
CA THR A 95 -4.39 -8.83 -9.84
C THR A 95 -2.85 -8.85 -9.84
N SER A 96 -2.24 -9.67 -10.70
CA SER A 96 -0.79 -9.70 -10.86
C SER A 96 -0.24 -8.36 -11.40
N GLU A 97 -0.90 -7.76 -12.39
CA GLU A 97 -0.52 -6.44 -12.91
C GLU A 97 -0.67 -5.35 -11.84
N ILE A 98 -1.71 -5.42 -10.99
CA ILE A 98 -1.88 -4.50 -9.86
C ILE A 98 -0.69 -4.60 -8.90
N TRP A 99 -0.26 -5.82 -8.57
CA TRP A 99 0.91 -6.05 -7.74
C TRP A 99 2.19 -5.49 -8.36
N ASP A 100 2.43 -5.76 -9.65
CA ASP A 100 3.60 -5.27 -10.36
C ASP A 100 3.62 -3.73 -10.42
N ILE A 101 2.47 -3.11 -10.65
CA ILE A 101 2.32 -1.65 -10.63
C ILE A 101 2.61 -1.11 -9.23
N PHE A 102 2.08 -1.74 -8.18
CA PHE A 102 2.35 -1.35 -6.80
C PHE A 102 3.83 -1.46 -6.48
N HIS A 103 4.42 -2.61 -6.74
CA HIS A 103 5.83 -2.88 -6.45
C HIS A 103 6.76 -1.92 -7.19
N THR A 104 6.55 -1.73 -8.50
CA THR A 104 7.41 -0.88 -9.33
C THR A 104 7.28 0.61 -9.01
N ASN A 105 6.12 1.08 -8.57
CA ASN A 105 5.91 2.51 -8.36
C ASN A 105 6.04 2.97 -6.91
N PHE A 106 5.83 2.06 -5.93
CA PHE A 106 5.76 2.44 -4.52
C PHE A 106 6.75 1.68 -3.63
N VAL A 107 7.16 0.46 -4.01
CA VAL A 107 8.11 -0.33 -3.21
C VAL A 107 9.53 -0.18 -3.76
N MET A 108 9.70 -0.39 -5.06
CA MET A 108 11.00 -0.34 -5.75
C MET A 108 10.93 0.59 -6.96
N PRO A 109 10.62 1.88 -6.75
CA PRO A 109 10.58 2.82 -7.87
C PRO A 109 11.97 2.93 -8.50
N LYS A 110 12.02 2.91 -9.83
CA LYS A 110 13.23 3.22 -10.58
C LYS A 110 13.48 4.73 -10.47
N SER A 111 13.98 5.14 -9.32
CA SER A 111 14.44 6.51 -9.07
C SER A 111 15.97 6.51 -9.10
N GLY A 112 16.58 7.64 -9.30
CA GLY A 112 18.04 7.79 -9.14
C GLY A 112 18.51 7.63 -7.70
N TYR A 113 17.62 7.18 -6.78
CA TYR A 113 17.86 7.03 -5.36
C TYR A 113 17.68 5.59 -4.94
N SER A 114 18.63 5.05 -4.17
CA SER A 114 18.47 3.76 -3.51
C SER A 114 19.00 3.80 -2.08
N PHE A 115 18.33 3.07 -1.19
CA PHE A 115 18.74 2.89 0.18
C PHE A 115 19.67 1.67 0.29
N LYS A 116 20.78 1.77 1.00
CA LYS A 116 21.77 0.68 1.16
C LYS A 116 21.70 0.07 2.55
N ASN A 117 22.04 0.85 3.56
CA ASN A 117 22.06 0.40 4.95
C ASN A 117 21.85 1.56 5.93
N TYR A 118 21.66 1.23 7.19
CA TYR A 118 21.59 2.21 8.27
C TYR A 118 22.08 1.64 9.59
N SER A 119 22.44 2.55 10.48
CA SER A 119 22.60 2.29 11.91
C SER A 119 21.74 3.27 12.71
N LEU A 120 21.05 2.76 13.72
CA LEU A 120 20.19 3.54 14.60
C LEU A 120 20.79 3.54 16.01
N LYS A 121 20.87 4.70 16.63
CA LYS A 121 21.20 4.87 18.04
C LYS A 121 20.03 5.56 18.71
N THR A 122 19.38 4.86 19.63
CA THR A 122 18.36 5.45 20.51
C THR A 122 19.06 6.09 21.68
N SER A 123 18.78 7.34 21.96
CA SER A 123 19.30 8.03 23.15
C SER A 123 18.69 7.47 24.43
N ASP A 124 19.50 7.45 25.50
CA ASP A 124 19.04 7.07 26.83
C ASP A 124 17.89 7.97 27.31
N ALA A 125 17.05 7.43 28.19
CA ALA A 125 15.73 7.84 28.67
C ALA A 125 15.47 9.34 29.01
N LYS A 126 16.41 10.26 28.79
CA LYS A 126 16.21 11.71 29.03
C LYS A 126 16.06 12.55 27.76
N GLU A 127 16.58 12.10 26.63
CA GLU A 127 16.37 12.73 25.33
C GLU A 127 15.63 11.73 24.44
N LEU A 128 14.33 11.91 24.29
CA LEU A 128 13.47 11.11 23.39
C LEU A 128 13.82 11.40 21.93
N SER A 129 15.06 11.14 21.52
CA SER A 129 15.52 11.34 20.14
C SER A 129 16.30 10.13 19.63
N ASP A 130 15.93 9.66 18.48
CA ASP A 130 16.67 8.68 17.71
C ASP A 130 17.68 9.38 16.79
N HIS A 131 18.87 8.82 16.68
CA HIS A 131 19.91 9.26 15.76
C HIS A 131 20.13 8.19 14.71
N ILE A 132 19.99 8.55 13.44
CA ILE A 132 20.25 7.64 12.34
C ILE A 132 21.49 8.08 11.56
N LYS A 133 22.30 7.10 11.17
CA LYS A 133 23.29 7.21 10.10
C LYS A 133 22.88 6.23 9.02
N ALA A 134 22.77 6.67 7.78
CA ALA A 134 22.38 5.82 6.69
C ALA A 134 23.26 6.07 5.47
N GLU A 135 23.40 5.05 4.65
CA GLU A 135 24.04 5.12 3.36
C GLU A 135 22.97 5.04 2.27
N ILE A 136 22.95 6.05 1.41
CA ILE A 136 22.05 6.12 0.26
C ILE A 136 22.87 6.29 -1.02
N GLU A 137 22.34 5.79 -2.12
CA GLU A 137 22.90 6.03 -3.44
C GLU A 137 22.07 7.06 -4.18
N ILE A 138 22.71 8.06 -4.76
CA ILE A 138 22.09 9.09 -5.58
C ILE A 138 22.79 9.07 -6.93
N GLU A 139 22.06 8.75 -8.00
CA GLU A 139 22.60 8.67 -9.36
C GLU A 139 23.87 7.81 -9.46
N GLY A 140 23.88 6.67 -8.78
CA GLY A 140 25.00 5.73 -8.76
C GLY A 140 26.18 6.11 -7.84
N LYS A 141 26.08 7.23 -7.08
CA LYS A 141 27.09 7.64 -6.09
C LYS A 141 26.60 7.41 -4.68
N SER A 142 27.45 6.77 -3.86
CA SER A 142 27.14 6.56 -2.44
C SER A 142 27.32 7.85 -1.64
N HIS A 143 26.38 8.10 -0.71
CA HIS A 143 26.36 9.22 0.21
C HIS A 143 26.00 8.74 1.61
N GLU A 144 26.80 9.13 2.58
CA GLU A 144 26.44 9.01 3.99
C GLU A 144 25.57 10.20 4.40
N ILE A 145 24.47 9.89 5.10
CA ILE A 145 23.54 10.87 5.65
C ILE A 145 23.33 10.61 7.13
N SER A 146 23.05 11.65 7.89
CA SER A 146 22.74 11.54 9.32
C SER A 146 21.68 12.54 9.73
N GLY A 147 20.85 12.15 10.69
CA GLY A 147 19.80 13.00 11.23
C GLY A 147 19.31 12.50 12.57
N SER A 148 18.53 13.34 13.24
CA SER A 148 17.91 13.06 14.53
C SER A 148 16.43 13.37 14.45
N GLY A 149 15.62 12.67 15.24
CA GLY A 149 14.17 12.88 15.27
C GLY A 149 13.51 12.12 16.42
N ASN A 150 12.20 12.29 16.56
CA ASN A 150 11.38 11.66 17.60
C ASN A 150 11.23 10.13 17.44
N GLY A 151 11.75 9.58 16.33
CA GLY A 151 11.76 8.16 16.01
C GLY A 151 12.56 7.91 14.73
N PRO A 152 12.75 6.62 14.34
CA PRO A 152 13.63 6.26 13.23
C PRO A 152 13.21 6.91 11.90
N ILE A 153 11.90 6.99 11.61
CA ILE A 153 11.39 7.56 10.37
C ILE A 153 11.62 9.08 10.34
N ASP A 154 11.33 9.77 11.44
CA ASP A 154 11.55 11.21 11.55
C ASP A 154 13.04 11.56 11.43
N ALA A 155 13.90 10.81 12.11
CA ALA A 155 15.35 10.97 12.01
C ALA A 155 15.86 10.76 10.57
N PHE A 156 15.32 9.78 9.84
CA PHE A 156 15.69 9.51 8.46
C PHE A 156 15.21 10.62 7.51
N VAL A 157 13.99 11.09 7.68
CA VAL A 157 13.43 12.20 6.88
C VAL A 157 14.23 13.48 7.10
N ASN A 158 14.61 13.78 8.35
CA ASN A 158 15.46 14.93 8.66
C ASN A 158 16.85 14.80 8.02
N ALA A 159 17.44 13.58 8.01
CA ALA A 159 18.70 13.33 7.32
C ALA A 159 18.61 13.57 5.80
N LEU A 160 17.52 13.12 5.16
CA LEU A 160 17.25 13.34 3.74
C LEU A 160 17.04 14.83 3.42
N ASN A 161 16.22 15.51 4.21
CA ASN A 161 15.94 16.92 4.03
C ASN A 161 17.20 17.76 4.08
N HIS A 162 18.06 17.49 5.07
CA HIS A 162 19.36 18.15 5.20
C HIS A 162 20.28 17.85 4.00
N LYS A 163 20.40 16.59 3.58
CA LYS A 163 21.31 16.19 2.48
C LYS A 163 20.88 16.72 1.13
N LEU A 164 19.56 16.65 0.84
CA LEU A 164 19.00 16.98 -0.48
C LEU A 164 18.52 18.43 -0.57
N SER A 165 18.53 19.17 0.54
CA SER A 165 17.97 20.55 0.61
C SER A 165 16.52 20.61 0.16
N ILE A 166 15.69 19.65 0.61
CA ILE A 166 14.26 19.52 0.30
C ILE A 166 13.43 19.55 1.59
N ASP A 167 12.12 19.65 1.45
CA ASP A 167 11.17 19.64 2.59
C ASP A 167 10.19 18.47 2.45
N ILE A 168 10.67 17.25 2.70
CA ILE A 168 9.84 16.06 2.79
C ILE A 168 9.13 16.07 4.14
N LYS A 169 7.83 15.79 4.14
CA LYS A 169 7.02 15.59 5.35
C LYS A 169 6.32 14.26 5.29
N VAL A 170 6.42 13.49 6.36
CA VAL A 170 5.62 12.28 6.52
C VAL A 170 4.20 12.71 6.84
N SER A 171 3.29 12.47 5.92
CA SER A 171 1.89 12.86 6.08
C SER A 171 1.02 11.76 6.66
N ASP A 172 1.46 10.51 6.51
CA ASP A 172 0.78 9.34 7.02
C ASP A 172 1.75 8.14 7.01
N TYR A 173 1.67 7.28 8.00
CA TYR A 173 2.45 6.05 8.03
C TYR A 173 1.69 4.95 8.77
N HIS A 174 1.79 3.74 8.27
CA HIS A 174 1.20 2.56 8.88
C HIS A 174 2.21 1.42 8.91
N GLN A 175 2.30 0.73 10.03
CA GLN A 175 3.17 -0.42 10.22
C GLN A 175 2.34 -1.65 10.51
N SER A 176 2.59 -2.73 9.80
CA SER A 176 1.97 -4.03 10.05
C SER A 176 3.01 -5.15 9.98
N ALA A 177 2.81 -6.19 10.77
CA ALA A 177 3.61 -7.40 10.66
C ALA A 177 3.23 -8.14 9.38
N ILE A 178 4.23 -8.59 8.61
CA ILE A 178 4.04 -9.36 7.37
C ILE A 178 3.86 -10.85 7.70
N SER A 179 4.34 -11.28 8.87
CA SER A 179 4.16 -12.66 9.37
C SER A 179 3.91 -12.65 10.86
N SER A 180 3.16 -13.62 11.36
CA SER A 180 3.17 -13.98 12.77
C SER A 180 4.56 -14.52 13.11
N GLY A 181 5.25 -13.85 14.03
CA GLY A 181 6.52 -14.32 14.56
C GLY A 181 6.42 -15.67 15.25
#